data_3f24a633909185d1a81fe57ab6a88ed6
#
_entry.id   3f24a633909185d1a81fe57ab6a88ed6
#
_cell.length_a   1.000
_cell.length_b   1.000
_cell.length_c   1.000
_cell.angle_alpha   90.00
_cell.angle_beta   90.00
_cell.angle_gamma   90.00
#
_symmetry.space_group_name_H-M   'P 1'
#
loop_
_entity.id
_entity.type
_entity.pdbx_description
1 polymer ?
#
loop_
_entity_poly.entity_id
_entity_poly.type
_entity_poly.pdbx_seq_one_letter_code
_entity_poly.pdbx_strand_id
1 'polypeptide(L)'
;MTKLPNGVTYFPGFQQITDPSVAGVSSQNGLSGTFSNKAIADSQGRILLANPVPGQIGSLGRNFLEGPPLLGFDANLIKRVRITETKEFEFRIDAINVLNHPNFDLPNANINSTGTGTATGPAGTNVPFGRIISSAGERRFVIGGRLNF
;
A
#
# COMPACT_ATOMS: atom_id res chain seq x y z
N MET A 1 1.09 8.54 -9.14
CA MET A 1 0.24 7.33 -9.03
C MET A 1 -0.70 7.27 -10.22
N THR A 2 -0.91 6.10 -10.79
CA THR A 2 -1.88 5.88 -11.89
C THR A 2 -2.94 4.90 -11.44
N LYS A 3 -4.21 5.29 -11.57
CA LYS A 3 -5.36 4.46 -11.20
C LYS A 3 -5.60 3.38 -12.25
N LEU A 4 -5.83 2.16 -11.81
CA LEU A 4 -6.12 0.99 -12.62
C LEU A 4 -7.46 0.38 -12.18
N PRO A 5 -8.11 -0.47 -12.99
CA PRO A 5 -9.36 -1.14 -12.60
C PRO A 5 -9.27 -1.90 -11.27
N ASN A 6 -8.11 -2.48 -10.97
CA ASN A 6 -7.88 -3.34 -9.80
C ASN A 6 -6.79 -2.78 -8.87
N GLY A 7 -6.74 -1.46 -8.63
CA GLY A 7 -5.79 -0.85 -7.71
C GLY A 7 -5.09 0.38 -8.28
N VAL A 8 -3.96 0.72 -7.68
CA VAL A 8 -3.17 1.90 -8.05
C VAL A 8 -1.73 1.49 -8.33
N THR A 9 -1.14 1.95 -9.43
CA THR A 9 0.29 1.85 -9.67
C THR A 9 1.00 3.02 -9.01
N TYR A 10 1.85 2.72 -8.04
CA TYR A 10 2.57 3.73 -7.27
C TYR A 10 3.80 4.26 -8.02
N PHE A 11 4.49 3.38 -8.77
CA PHE A 11 5.64 3.71 -9.60
C PHE A 11 5.27 3.65 -11.10
N PRO A 12 4.63 4.69 -11.64
CA PRO A 12 4.28 4.72 -13.06
C PRO A 12 5.57 4.74 -13.91
N GLY A 13 5.58 3.95 -14.98
CA GLY A 13 6.74 3.84 -15.87
C GLY A 13 7.76 2.77 -15.47
N PHE A 14 7.60 2.13 -14.30
CA PHE A 14 8.42 0.98 -13.93
C PHE A 14 7.79 -0.29 -14.45
N GLN A 15 8.60 -1.17 -15.02
CA GLN A 15 8.17 -2.43 -15.57
C GLN A 15 9.11 -3.57 -15.17
N GLN A 16 8.55 -4.74 -14.92
CA GLN A 16 9.33 -5.93 -14.67
C GLN A 16 9.87 -6.47 -15.99
N ILE A 17 11.16 -6.72 -16.03
CA ILE A 17 11.86 -7.33 -17.16
C ILE A 17 12.66 -8.56 -16.71
N THR A 18 13.17 -9.32 -17.67
CA THR A 18 14.22 -10.30 -17.40
C THR A 18 15.56 -9.58 -17.40
N ASP A 19 16.34 -9.78 -16.35
CA ASP A 19 17.67 -9.19 -16.25
C ASP A 19 18.64 -9.84 -17.27
N PRO A 20 19.12 -9.10 -18.27
CA PRO A 20 20.02 -9.66 -19.27
C PRO A 20 21.39 -10.04 -18.71
N SER A 21 21.82 -9.47 -17.58
CA SER A 21 23.11 -9.77 -16.98
C SER A 21 23.20 -11.18 -16.42
N VAL A 22 22.07 -11.83 -16.16
CA VAL A 22 21.96 -13.18 -15.62
C VAL A 22 21.30 -14.16 -16.60
N ALA A 23 21.18 -13.79 -17.87
CA ALA A 23 20.52 -14.63 -18.89
C ALA A 23 21.16 -16.02 -19.07
N GLY A 24 22.46 -16.16 -18.76
CA GLY A 24 23.17 -17.42 -18.81
C GLY A 24 23.28 -18.18 -17.49
N VAL A 25 22.77 -17.60 -16.39
CA VAL A 25 22.76 -18.25 -15.07
C VAL A 25 21.57 -19.20 -15.01
N SER A 26 21.86 -20.49 -15.30
CA SER A 26 20.80 -21.49 -15.22
C SER A 26 20.59 -21.93 -13.76
N SER A 27 19.39 -22.36 -13.47
CA SER A 27 19.00 -23.00 -12.21
C SER A 27 19.72 -24.33 -11.93
N GLN A 28 20.62 -24.74 -12.81
CA GLN A 28 21.26 -26.07 -12.78
C GLN A 28 22.29 -26.26 -11.67
N ASN A 29 22.76 -25.22 -11.02
CA ASN A 29 23.84 -25.32 -10.03
C ASN A 29 23.34 -25.42 -8.58
N GLY A 30 22.19 -26.04 -8.32
CA GLY A 30 21.66 -26.21 -6.95
C GLY A 30 21.11 -24.95 -6.29
N LEU A 31 21.07 -23.84 -7.01
CA LEU A 31 20.53 -22.54 -6.55
C LEU A 31 19.08 -22.32 -6.95
N SER A 32 18.43 -23.32 -7.48
CA SER A 32 17.11 -23.24 -8.15
C SER A 32 15.94 -22.76 -7.28
N GLY A 33 16.07 -22.74 -5.96
CA GLY A 33 15.01 -22.31 -5.05
C GLY A 33 15.05 -20.84 -4.65
N THR A 34 16.15 -20.12 -4.89
CA THR A 34 16.37 -18.80 -4.31
C THR A 34 16.74 -17.71 -5.31
N PHE A 35 17.08 -18.06 -6.53
CA PHE A 35 17.49 -17.11 -7.56
C PHE A 35 16.35 -16.77 -8.51
N SER A 36 16.11 -15.47 -8.72
CA SER A 36 15.20 -14.98 -9.74
C SER A 36 15.92 -14.05 -10.71
N ASN A 37 15.65 -14.24 -12.01
CA ASN A 37 16.17 -13.41 -13.09
C ASN A 37 15.29 -12.17 -13.35
N LYS A 38 14.44 -11.77 -12.42
CA LYS A 38 13.60 -10.60 -12.59
C LYS A 38 14.31 -9.34 -12.15
N ALA A 39 14.08 -8.27 -12.91
CA ALA A 39 14.55 -6.92 -12.61
C ALA A 39 13.44 -5.91 -12.87
N ILE A 40 13.57 -4.73 -12.29
CA ILE A 40 12.71 -3.59 -12.56
C ILE A 40 13.48 -2.57 -13.38
N ALA A 41 12.92 -2.20 -14.52
CA ALA A 41 13.45 -1.18 -15.41
C ALA A 41 12.49 0.01 -15.52
N ASP A 42 13.04 1.15 -15.91
CA ASP A 42 12.27 2.32 -16.30
C ASP A 42 11.72 2.19 -17.73
N SER A 43 10.97 3.21 -18.17
CA SER A 43 10.41 3.27 -19.53
C SER A 43 11.46 3.33 -20.65
N GLN A 44 12.72 3.59 -20.31
CA GLN A 44 13.87 3.64 -21.22
C GLN A 44 14.65 2.32 -21.23
N GLY A 45 14.21 1.32 -20.45
CA GLY A 45 14.86 0.02 -20.34
C GLY A 45 16.08 -0.01 -19.42
N ARG A 46 16.36 1.08 -18.65
CA ARG A 46 17.46 1.08 -17.69
C ARG A 46 17.05 0.29 -16.45
N ILE A 47 17.88 -0.66 -16.02
CA ILE A 47 17.63 -1.45 -14.83
C ILE A 47 17.85 -0.55 -13.59
N LEU A 48 16.82 -0.48 -12.76
CA LEU A 48 16.83 0.27 -11.51
C LEU A 48 17.02 -0.66 -10.30
N LEU A 49 16.37 -1.81 -10.32
CA LEU A 49 16.46 -2.82 -9.27
C LEU A 49 16.66 -4.19 -9.90
N ALA A 50 17.61 -4.94 -9.39
CA ALA A 50 17.89 -6.32 -9.80
C ALA A 50 18.16 -7.19 -8.59
N ASN A 51 17.98 -8.50 -8.75
CA ASN A 51 18.41 -9.44 -7.74
C ASN A 51 19.95 -9.54 -7.72
N PRO A 52 20.57 -9.71 -6.55
CA PRO A 52 22.01 -9.95 -6.49
C PRO A 52 22.35 -11.26 -7.21
N VAL A 53 23.48 -11.27 -7.88
CA VAL A 53 24.00 -12.51 -8.48
C VAL A 53 24.28 -13.55 -7.38
N PRO A 54 24.13 -14.84 -7.67
CA PRO A 54 24.42 -15.89 -6.69
C PRO A 54 25.80 -15.71 -6.04
N GLY A 55 25.82 -15.77 -4.70
CA GLY A 55 27.04 -15.55 -3.91
C GLY A 55 27.33 -14.07 -3.56
N GLN A 56 26.53 -13.13 -4.01
CA GLN A 56 26.65 -11.71 -3.65
C GLN A 56 25.52 -11.25 -2.73
N ILE A 57 25.82 -10.23 -1.94
CA ILE A 57 24.84 -9.57 -1.08
C ILE A 57 24.27 -8.37 -1.83
N GLY A 58 22.96 -8.16 -1.72
CA GLY A 58 22.31 -6.98 -2.29
C GLY A 58 22.81 -5.68 -1.67
N SER A 59 22.96 -4.64 -2.49
CA SER A 59 23.46 -3.31 -2.10
C SER A 59 22.36 -2.31 -1.72
N LEU A 60 21.09 -2.71 -1.81
CA LEU A 60 19.96 -1.81 -1.53
C LEU A 60 19.91 -1.45 -0.04
N GLY A 61 19.93 -0.14 0.25
CA GLY A 61 19.79 0.39 1.61
C GLY A 61 18.38 0.18 2.17
N ARG A 62 18.26 0.29 3.49
CA ARG A 62 16.94 0.31 4.15
C ARG A 62 16.18 1.57 3.75
N ASN A 63 14.85 1.46 3.66
CA ASN A 63 13.96 2.58 3.34
C ASN A 63 14.27 3.28 2.00
N PHE A 64 14.77 2.54 1.03
CA PHE A 64 15.04 3.06 -0.30
C PHE A 64 13.76 3.49 -1.05
N LEU A 65 12.65 2.80 -0.80
CA LEU A 65 11.35 3.13 -1.36
C LEU A 65 10.48 3.77 -0.27
N GLU A 66 9.93 4.93 -0.57
CA GLU A 66 8.94 5.59 0.28
C GLU A 66 7.54 5.17 -0.15
N GLY A 67 6.66 4.95 0.84
CA GLY A 67 5.26 4.63 0.63
C GLY A 67 4.39 5.89 0.52
N PRO A 68 3.10 5.72 0.20
CA PRO A 68 2.16 6.83 0.17
C PRO A 68 1.99 7.46 1.56
N PRO A 69 1.77 8.79 1.63
CA PRO A 69 1.52 9.45 2.89
C PRO A 69 0.17 9.02 3.48
N LEU A 70 0.09 9.00 4.81
CA LEU A 70 -1.16 8.80 5.54
C LEU A 70 -1.72 10.15 5.93
N LEU A 71 -3.00 10.39 5.61
CA LEU A 71 -3.72 11.60 5.97
C LEU A 71 -5.05 11.20 6.61
N GLY A 72 -5.30 11.70 7.83
CA GLY A 72 -6.57 11.53 8.52
C GLY A 72 -6.97 12.84 9.17
N PHE A 73 -8.24 13.19 9.08
CA PHE A 73 -8.82 14.32 9.78
C PHE A 73 -10.14 13.89 10.39
N ASP A 74 -10.21 13.93 11.72
CA ASP A 74 -11.39 13.60 12.50
C ASP A 74 -11.97 14.88 13.10
N ALA A 75 -13.30 14.93 13.20
CA ALA A 75 -14.00 16.05 13.80
C ALA A 75 -15.09 15.54 14.74
N ASN A 76 -15.36 16.28 15.79
CA ASN A 76 -16.50 16.02 16.64
C ASN A 76 -17.31 17.30 16.89
N LEU A 77 -18.62 17.13 17.03
CA LEU A 77 -19.55 18.17 17.40
C LEU A 77 -20.36 17.71 18.61
N ILE A 78 -20.33 18.50 19.67
CA ILE A 78 -21.10 18.24 20.87
C ILE A 78 -22.01 19.43 21.14
N LYS A 79 -23.29 19.15 21.28
CA LYS A 79 -24.31 20.16 21.71
C LYS A 79 -24.94 19.70 22.99
N ARG A 80 -24.87 20.56 24.00
CA ARG A 80 -25.56 20.37 25.28
C ARG A 80 -26.75 21.30 25.38
N VAL A 81 -27.87 20.73 25.76
CA VAL A 81 -29.11 21.45 25.96
C VAL A 81 -29.62 21.18 27.38
N ARG A 82 -29.67 22.20 28.18
CA ARG A 82 -30.25 22.13 29.52
C ARG A 82 -31.76 22.08 29.42
N ILE A 83 -32.38 21.01 29.95
CA ILE A 83 -33.82 20.79 29.92
C ILE A 83 -34.46 21.36 31.20
N THR A 84 -33.80 21.08 32.34
CA THR A 84 -34.16 21.63 33.65
C THR A 84 -32.88 22.00 34.40
N GLU A 85 -33.01 22.52 35.63
CA GLU A 85 -31.82 22.85 36.45
C GLU A 85 -30.93 21.65 36.74
N THR A 86 -31.51 20.45 36.75
CA THR A 86 -30.77 19.18 37.07
C THR A 86 -30.63 18.24 35.88
N LYS A 87 -31.28 18.52 34.75
CA LYS A 87 -31.30 17.63 33.60
C LYS A 87 -30.72 18.27 32.36
N GLU A 88 -29.77 17.62 31.75
CA GLU A 88 -29.09 18.05 30.55
C GLU A 88 -29.12 16.95 29.48
N PHE A 89 -29.45 17.30 28.27
CA PHE A 89 -29.31 16.42 27.10
C PHE A 89 -28.06 16.82 26.33
N GLU A 90 -27.18 15.83 26.09
CA GLU A 90 -26.00 15.96 25.25
C GLU A 90 -26.22 15.22 23.95
N PHE A 91 -26.07 15.92 22.83
CA PHE A 91 -26.04 15.37 21.49
C PHE A 91 -24.61 15.42 20.96
N ARG A 92 -24.10 14.30 20.43
CA ARG A 92 -22.73 14.17 19.93
C ARG A 92 -22.74 13.58 18.53
N ILE A 93 -21.96 14.16 17.64
CA ILE A 93 -21.62 13.62 16.32
C ILE A 93 -20.11 13.53 16.24
N ASP A 94 -19.60 12.32 16.00
CA ASP A 94 -18.19 12.08 15.68
C ASP A 94 -18.09 11.73 14.20
N ALA A 95 -17.23 12.43 13.48
CA ALA A 95 -16.91 12.18 12.07
C ALA A 95 -15.45 11.73 11.97
N ILE A 96 -15.24 10.48 11.65
CA ILE A 96 -13.92 9.89 11.43
C ILE A 96 -13.61 9.99 9.95
N ASN A 97 -12.38 10.40 9.62
CA ASN A 97 -11.94 10.68 8.27
C ASN A 97 -12.95 11.55 7.48
N VAL A 98 -13.25 12.72 8.02
CA VAL A 98 -14.30 13.64 7.50
C VAL A 98 -14.04 14.04 6.05
N LEU A 99 -12.77 14.12 5.66
CA LEU A 99 -12.35 14.44 4.29
C LEU A 99 -12.54 13.26 3.32
N ASN A 100 -12.87 12.07 3.83
CA ASN A 100 -12.98 10.84 3.04
C ASN A 100 -11.74 10.56 2.18
N HIS A 101 -10.56 10.83 2.75
CA HIS A 101 -9.30 10.59 2.07
C HIS A 101 -8.91 9.10 2.19
N PRO A 102 -8.74 8.37 1.08
CA PRO A 102 -8.27 6.99 1.15
C PRO A 102 -6.79 6.95 1.54
N ASN A 103 -6.46 6.24 2.60
CA ASN A 103 -5.10 5.94 2.99
C ASN A 103 -4.68 4.63 2.33
N PHE A 104 -3.84 4.73 1.33
CA PHE A 104 -3.36 3.58 0.58
C PHE A 104 -2.35 2.78 1.38
N ASP A 105 -2.42 1.46 1.29
CA ASP A 105 -1.41 0.55 1.83
C ASP A 105 -0.08 0.70 1.09
N LEU A 106 0.95 0.02 1.60
CA LEU A 106 2.26 0.02 0.96
C LEU A 106 2.20 -0.69 -0.40
N PRO A 107 2.91 -0.17 -1.41
CA PRO A 107 3.05 -0.85 -2.68
C PRO A 107 3.83 -2.16 -2.52
N ASN A 108 3.52 -3.15 -3.35
CA ASN A 108 4.31 -4.37 -3.37
C ASN A 108 5.75 -4.06 -3.78
N ALA A 109 6.68 -4.30 -2.86
CA ALA A 109 8.12 -4.08 -3.07
C ALA A 109 8.87 -5.33 -3.62
N ASN A 110 8.17 -6.44 -3.83
CA ASN A 110 8.79 -7.67 -4.32
C ASN A 110 8.98 -7.61 -5.84
N ILE A 111 10.23 -7.42 -6.27
CA ILE A 111 10.58 -7.37 -7.70
C ILE A 111 10.39 -8.70 -8.43
N ASN A 112 10.27 -9.80 -7.70
CA ASN A 112 10.07 -11.14 -8.25
C ASN A 112 8.60 -11.52 -8.42
N SER A 113 7.68 -10.67 -7.99
CA SER A 113 6.26 -10.93 -8.10
C SER A 113 5.80 -10.84 -9.54
N THR A 114 5.29 -11.94 -10.09
CA THR A 114 4.79 -12.06 -11.48
C THR A 114 3.28 -11.94 -11.60
N GLY A 115 2.60 -11.52 -10.53
CA GLY A 115 1.15 -11.49 -10.46
C GLY A 115 0.51 -10.57 -11.48
N THR A 116 -0.67 -10.94 -11.96
CA THR A 116 -1.50 -10.14 -12.89
C THR A 116 -2.35 -9.08 -12.20
N GLY A 117 -2.23 -8.95 -10.88
CA GLY A 117 -2.89 -7.91 -10.09
C GLY A 117 -4.34 -8.18 -9.71
N THR A 118 -4.81 -9.41 -9.79
CA THR A 118 -6.06 -9.79 -9.14
C THR A 118 -5.78 -10.17 -7.68
N ALA A 119 -6.39 -9.45 -6.75
CA ALA A 119 -6.27 -9.69 -5.32
C ALA A 119 -7.06 -10.96 -4.92
N THR A 120 -6.55 -12.13 -5.21
CA THR A 120 -7.20 -13.42 -4.85
C THR A 120 -6.33 -14.31 -3.97
N GLY A 121 -5.35 -13.74 -3.26
CA GLY A 121 -4.49 -14.49 -2.36
C GLY A 121 -4.07 -13.68 -1.14
N PRO A 122 -3.38 -14.30 -0.16
CA PRO A 122 -2.75 -13.57 0.94
C PRO A 122 -1.90 -12.44 0.39
N ALA A 123 -1.92 -11.29 1.07
CA ALA A 123 -1.19 -10.09 0.66
C ALA A 123 0.23 -10.44 0.20
N GLY A 124 0.55 -10.20 -1.07
CA GLY A 124 1.88 -10.31 -1.62
C GLY A 124 2.14 -11.37 -2.70
N THR A 125 1.26 -12.35 -2.93
CA THR A 125 1.60 -13.49 -3.81
C THR A 125 1.30 -13.28 -5.29
N ASN A 126 0.35 -12.40 -5.65
CA ASN A 126 -0.06 -12.19 -7.06
C ASN A 126 -0.18 -10.71 -7.46
N VAL A 127 0.47 -9.82 -6.75
CA VAL A 127 0.44 -8.39 -7.02
C VAL A 127 1.73 -7.97 -7.71
N PRO A 128 1.72 -7.32 -8.88
CA PRO A 128 2.92 -6.82 -9.54
C PRO A 128 3.70 -5.83 -8.65
N PHE A 129 5.00 -5.70 -8.90
CA PHE A 129 5.82 -4.70 -8.25
C PHE A 129 5.20 -3.29 -8.38
N GLY A 130 5.27 -2.52 -7.31
CA GLY A 130 4.78 -1.13 -7.25
C GLY A 130 3.28 -0.96 -7.24
N ARG A 131 2.49 -2.05 -7.15
CA ARG A 131 1.04 -1.98 -7.12
C ARG A 131 0.50 -1.96 -5.70
N ILE A 132 -0.51 -1.12 -5.47
CA ILE A 132 -1.32 -1.05 -4.26
C ILE A 132 -2.70 -1.58 -4.60
N ILE A 133 -3.23 -2.50 -3.80
CA ILE A 133 -4.53 -3.15 -4.01
C ILE A 133 -5.51 -2.92 -2.87
N SER A 134 -5.06 -2.31 -1.78
CA SER A 134 -5.87 -2.03 -0.61
C SER A 134 -5.68 -0.60 -0.11
N SER A 135 -6.69 -0.09 0.55
CA SER A 135 -6.67 1.18 1.23
C SER A 135 -7.57 1.10 2.46
N ALA A 136 -7.27 1.93 3.44
CA ALA A 136 -8.07 2.09 4.66
C ALA A 136 -8.59 3.52 4.80
N GLY A 137 -9.37 3.77 5.85
CA GLY A 137 -9.80 5.12 6.18
C GLY A 137 -11.13 5.48 5.54
N GLU A 138 -12.11 4.57 5.54
CA GLU A 138 -13.49 4.91 5.17
C GLU A 138 -14.05 5.95 6.13
N ARG A 139 -14.78 6.91 5.57
CA ARG A 139 -15.48 7.90 6.38
C ARG A 139 -16.58 7.25 7.21
N ARG A 140 -16.59 7.53 8.50
CA ARG A 140 -17.59 7.04 9.44
C ARG A 140 -18.19 8.19 10.25
N PHE A 141 -19.50 8.17 10.40
CA PHE A 141 -20.22 9.03 11.33
C PHE A 141 -20.77 8.19 12.47
N VAL A 142 -20.55 8.65 13.70
CA VAL A 142 -21.14 8.09 14.90
C VAL A 142 -21.99 9.17 15.56
N ILE A 143 -23.27 8.87 15.80
CA ILE A 143 -24.21 9.78 16.43
C ILE A 143 -24.58 9.20 17.79
N GLY A 144 -24.46 10.01 18.83
CA GLY A 144 -24.80 9.62 20.19
C GLY A 144 -25.67 10.67 20.88
N GLY A 145 -26.55 10.19 21.75
CA GLY A 145 -27.34 11.02 22.65
C GLY A 145 -27.16 10.53 24.10
N ARG A 146 -26.99 11.46 25.03
CA ARG A 146 -26.90 11.17 26.47
C ARG A 146 -27.79 12.10 27.25
N LEU A 147 -28.54 11.53 28.18
CA LEU A 147 -29.32 12.28 29.12
C LEU A 147 -28.68 12.17 30.51
N ASN A 148 -28.35 13.30 31.09
CA ASN A 148 -27.81 13.42 32.45
C ASN A 148 -28.94 13.89 33.36
N PHE A 149 -29.06 13.31 34.56
CA PHE A 149 -30.08 13.62 35.57
C PHE A 149 -29.43 14.20 36.80
#